data_b809749cf92086ed3225ca8f6344fddb
#
_entry.id   b809749cf92086ed3225ca8f6344fddb
#
_cell.length_a   1.000
_cell.length_b   1.000
_cell.length_c   1.000
_cell.angle_alpha   90.00
_cell.angle_beta   90.00
_cell.angle_gamma   90.00
#
_symmetry.space_group_name_H-M   'P 1'
#
loop_
_entity.id
_entity.type
_entity.pdbx_description
1 polymer ?
#
loop_
_entity_poly.entity_id
_entity_poly.type
_entity_poly.pdbx_seq_one_letter_code
_entity_poly.pdbx_strand_id
1 'polypeptide(L)'
;MKKISIVFPLYNEENRLNKLFYSLINFEKLKTTKFFEFIFVDDGSRDKTKKKILQFLNKIKRGKKRYKFIQSKKNFGKGHALKLGVKYAKHNWILTMDADLSVDLFQIIKWFKNYRFKNNHAYFGSRNHPQSTIKYKYYRKLICKITNDQSSEK
;
A
#
# COMPACT_ATOMS: atom_id res chain seq x y z
N MET A 1 3.02 -20.24 0.47
CA MET A 1 3.06 -18.80 0.10
C MET A 1 3.89 -18.07 1.15
N LYS A 2 4.76 -17.12 0.76
CA LYS A 2 5.56 -16.33 1.70
C LYS A 2 4.65 -15.43 2.54
N LYS A 3 5.04 -15.18 3.79
CA LYS A 3 4.32 -14.23 4.68
C LYS A 3 4.79 -12.80 4.38
N ILE A 4 3.85 -11.86 4.34
CA ILE A 4 4.08 -10.49 3.86
C ILE A 4 3.45 -9.49 4.83
N SER A 5 4.19 -8.45 5.16
CA SER A 5 3.66 -7.26 5.83
C SER A 5 3.40 -6.17 4.80
N ILE A 6 2.16 -5.69 4.72
CA ILE A 6 1.77 -4.59 3.83
C ILE A 6 1.69 -3.31 4.65
N VAL A 7 2.49 -2.32 4.27
CA VAL A 7 2.58 -1.02 4.93
C VAL A 7 1.84 0.02 4.11
N PHE A 8 0.87 0.69 4.73
CA PHE A 8 0.14 1.83 4.18
C PHE A 8 0.59 3.11 4.90
N PRO A 9 1.46 3.94 4.30
CA PRO A 9 1.75 5.27 4.81
C PRO A 9 0.56 6.19 4.53
N LEU A 10 0.06 6.88 5.55
CA LEU A 10 -1.16 7.67 5.49
C LEU A 10 -0.91 9.09 6.03
N TYR A 11 -1.39 10.09 5.33
CA TYR A 11 -1.46 11.47 5.79
C TYR A 11 -2.61 12.20 5.12
N ASN A 12 -3.63 12.59 5.91
CA ASN A 12 -4.85 13.25 5.44
C ASN A 12 -5.56 12.47 4.30
N GLU A 13 -5.83 11.19 4.53
CA GLU A 13 -6.39 10.26 3.56
C GLU A 13 -7.87 9.94 3.80
N GLU A 14 -8.59 10.75 4.58
CA GLU A 14 -9.98 10.44 5.01
C GLU A 14 -10.90 10.08 3.84
N ASN A 15 -10.72 10.70 2.67
CA ASN A 15 -11.56 10.49 1.50
C ASN A 15 -11.24 9.19 0.74
N ARG A 16 -10.01 8.65 0.89
CA ARG A 16 -9.55 7.46 0.18
C ARG A 16 -9.71 6.17 0.98
N LEU A 17 -9.77 6.28 2.32
CA LEU A 17 -9.85 5.14 3.22
C LEU A 17 -11.06 4.25 2.99
N ASN A 18 -12.21 4.78 2.58
CA ASN A 18 -13.40 3.96 2.33
C ASN A 18 -13.15 2.91 1.24
N LYS A 19 -12.45 3.29 0.16
CA LYS A 19 -12.07 2.37 -0.91
C LYS A 19 -11.11 1.30 -0.42
N LEU A 20 -10.09 1.71 0.37
CA LEU A 20 -9.12 0.80 0.96
C LEU A 20 -9.79 -0.22 1.88
N PHE A 21 -10.67 0.24 2.78
CA PHE A 21 -11.37 -0.65 3.72
C PHE A 21 -12.29 -1.64 3.01
N TYR A 22 -13.02 -1.19 1.98
CA TYR A 22 -13.84 -2.08 1.17
C TYR A 22 -13.00 -3.17 0.49
N SER A 23 -11.86 -2.80 -0.08
CA SER A 23 -10.92 -3.75 -0.70
C SER A 23 -10.36 -4.74 0.32
N LEU A 24 -9.99 -4.27 1.53
CA LEU A 24 -9.51 -5.12 2.61
C LEU A 24 -10.58 -6.12 3.10
N ILE A 25 -11.83 -5.68 3.26
CA ILE A 25 -12.95 -6.56 3.65
C ILE A 25 -13.14 -7.68 2.60
N ASN A 26 -13.08 -7.34 1.32
CA ASN A 26 -13.18 -8.35 0.26
C ASN A 26 -11.96 -9.27 0.22
N PHE A 27 -10.77 -8.72 0.44
CA PHE A 27 -9.53 -9.50 0.52
C PHE A 27 -9.58 -10.49 1.68
N GLU A 28 -10.18 -10.13 2.83
CA GLU A 28 -10.36 -11.00 4.00
C GLU A 28 -11.20 -12.25 3.74
N LYS A 29 -12.03 -12.27 2.70
CA LYS A 29 -12.80 -13.46 2.30
C LYS A 29 -11.93 -14.57 1.72
N LEU A 30 -10.69 -14.27 1.36
CA LEU A 30 -9.78 -15.22 0.74
C LEU A 30 -9.06 -16.07 1.81
N LYS A 31 -8.91 -17.38 1.57
CA LYS A 31 -8.15 -18.29 2.45
C LYS A 31 -6.67 -17.91 2.60
N THR A 32 -6.14 -17.17 1.62
CA THR A 32 -4.73 -16.71 1.57
C THR A 32 -4.43 -15.56 2.50
N THR A 33 -5.43 -14.87 3.05
CA THR A 33 -5.23 -13.68 3.92
C THR A 33 -4.41 -13.99 5.17
N LYS A 34 -4.41 -15.24 5.64
CA LYS A 34 -3.58 -15.68 6.77
C LYS A 34 -2.07 -15.44 6.60
N PHE A 35 -1.61 -15.21 5.37
CA PHE A 35 -0.21 -14.93 5.06
C PHE A 35 0.12 -13.44 5.07
N PHE A 36 -0.86 -12.55 5.30
CA PHE A 36 -0.69 -11.12 5.24
C PHE A 36 -0.87 -10.46 6.61
N GLU A 37 -0.04 -9.47 6.88
CA GLU A 37 -0.18 -8.47 7.92
C GLU A 37 -0.42 -7.11 7.27
N PHE A 38 -1.27 -6.28 7.87
CA PHE A 38 -1.61 -4.95 7.37
C PHE A 38 -1.22 -3.90 8.42
N ILE A 39 -0.40 -2.93 8.04
CA ILE A 39 0.13 -1.91 8.94
C ILE A 39 -0.28 -0.54 8.41
N PHE A 40 -1.17 0.13 9.12
CA PHE A 40 -1.54 1.51 8.87
C PHE A 40 -0.61 2.43 9.66
N VAL A 41 0.11 3.29 8.97
CA VAL A 41 0.99 4.28 9.60
C VAL A 41 0.46 5.67 9.30
N ASP A 42 -0.19 6.27 10.29
CA ASP A 42 -0.70 7.64 10.21
C ASP A 42 0.41 8.62 10.59
N ASP A 43 0.89 9.39 9.63
CA ASP A 43 1.95 10.37 9.82
C ASP A 43 1.44 11.71 10.35
N GLY A 44 0.66 11.66 11.44
CA GLY A 44 0.16 12.85 12.12
C GLY A 44 -0.95 13.57 11.36
N SER A 45 -1.91 12.83 10.79
CA SER A 45 -3.06 13.43 10.09
C SER A 45 -3.86 14.38 10.96
N ARG A 46 -4.37 15.44 10.33
CA ARG A 46 -5.19 16.47 10.96
C ARG A 46 -6.68 16.33 10.64
N ASP A 47 -7.02 15.47 9.66
CA ASP A 47 -8.37 15.14 9.24
C ASP A 47 -8.96 13.94 10.01
N LYS A 48 -10.01 13.33 9.49
CA LYS A 48 -10.67 12.17 10.13
C LYS A 48 -9.97 10.83 9.83
N THR A 49 -8.76 10.82 9.24
CA THR A 49 -8.00 9.59 8.91
C THR A 49 -7.87 8.66 10.09
N LYS A 50 -7.33 9.13 11.22
CA LYS A 50 -7.20 8.34 12.46
C LYS A 50 -8.54 7.76 12.91
N LYS A 51 -9.57 8.60 13.02
CA LYS A 51 -10.91 8.18 13.47
C LYS A 51 -11.46 7.05 12.61
N LYS A 52 -11.34 7.17 11.28
CA LYS A 52 -11.82 6.16 10.33
C LYS A 52 -11.06 4.84 10.45
N ILE A 53 -9.73 4.88 10.63
CA ILE A 53 -8.92 3.67 10.83
C ILE A 53 -9.36 2.94 12.12
N LEU A 54 -9.48 3.65 13.22
CA LEU A 54 -9.91 3.04 14.49
C LEU A 54 -11.31 2.44 14.40
N GLN A 55 -12.25 3.13 13.75
CA GLN A 55 -13.59 2.59 13.49
C GLN A 55 -13.54 1.31 12.64
N PHE A 56 -12.72 1.28 11.60
CA PHE A 56 -12.53 0.09 10.77
C PHE A 56 -11.97 -1.08 11.58
N LEU A 57 -10.91 -0.84 12.37
CA LEU A 57 -10.30 -1.87 13.22
C LEU A 57 -11.25 -2.43 14.28
N ASN A 58 -12.16 -1.62 14.80
CA ASN A 58 -13.18 -2.07 15.74
C ASN A 58 -14.27 -2.92 15.07
N LYS A 59 -14.55 -2.69 13.79
CA LYS A 59 -15.54 -3.47 13.03
C LYS A 59 -15.00 -4.84 12.57
N ILE A 60 -13.70 -5.01 12.47
CA ILE A 60 -13.09 -6.28 12.04
C ILE A 60 -13.21 -7.30 13.17
N LYS A 61 -14.07 -8.32 12.99
CA LYS A 61 -14.23 -9.44 13.91
C LYS A 61 -13.18 -10.52 13.70
N ARG A 62 -12.91 -10.89 12.44
CA ARG A 62 -11.92 -11.91 12.06
C ARG A 62 -10.60 -11.27 11.68
N GLY A 63 -9.49 -11.89 12.10
CA GLY A 63 -8.16 -11.45 11.68
C GLY A 63 -7.65 -10.15 12.30
N LYS A 64 -8.29 -9.63 13.33
CA LYS A 64 -7.86 -8.38 14.01
C LYS A 64 -6.37 -8.37 14.36
N LYS A 65 -5.80 -9.50 14.77
CA LYS A 65 -4.37 -9.66 15.10
C LYS A 65 -3.42 -9.43 13.91
N ARG A 66 -3.93 -9.37 12.66
CA ARG A 66 -3.14 -9.11 11.46
C ARG A 66 -3.07 -7.62 11.12
N TYR A 67 -3.83 -6.79 11.82
CA TYR A 67 -3.88 -5.35 11.60
C TYR A 67 -3.14 -4.61 12.70
N LYS A 68 -2.30 -3.67 12.31
CA LYS A 68 -1.63 -2.75 13.22
C LYS A 68 -1.95 -1.31 12.83
N PHE A 69 -2.07 -0.47 13.82
CA PHE A 69 -2.16 0.97 13.66
C PHE A 69 -1.04 1.63 14.44
N ILE A 70 -0.30 2.49 13.76
CA ILE A 70 0.83 3.27 14.30
C ILE A 70 0.55 4.72 13.97
N GLN A 71 0.76 5.62 14.91
CA GLN A 71 0.55 7.05 14.71
C GLN A 71 1.79 7.84 15.10
N SER A 72 2.23 8.73 14.23
CA SER A 72 3.22 9.75 14.52
C SER A 72 2.58 10.94 15.23
N LYS A 73 3.34 11.62 16.11
CA LYS A 73 2.86 12.83 16.82
C LYS A 73 2.60 14.00 15.87
N LYS A 74 3.35 14.10 14.79
CA LYS A 74 3.24 15.12 13.73
C LYS A 74 3.64 14.54 12.39
N ASN A 75 3.45 15.28 11.31
CA ASN A 75 3.91 14.90 9.99
C ASN A 75 5.44 14.99 9.90
N PHE A 76 6.10 13.87 9.63
CA PHE A 76 7.53 13.75 9.38
C PHE A 76 7.82 13.37 7.92
N GLY A 77 6.78 13.16 7.10
CA GLY A 77 6.86 12.80 5.70
C GLY A 77 6.76 11.29 5.44
N LYS A 78 6.42 10.96 4.18
CA LYS A 78 6.17 9.57 3.73
C LYS A 78 7.33 8.61 4.05
N GLY A 79 8.58 9.06 3.89
CA GLY A 79 9.76 8.25 4.20
C GLY A 79 9.82 7.82 5.66
N HIS A 80 9.50 8.71 6.59
CA HIS A 80 9.41 8.40 8.03
C HIS A 80 8.30 7.38 8.30
N ALA A 81 7.10 7.57 7.73
CA ALA A 81 6.00 6.64 7.89
C ALA A 81 6.35 5.24 7.37
N LEU A 82 7.03 5.16 6.22
CA LEU A 82 7.52 3.89 5.69
C LEU A 82 8.55 3.23 6.61
N LYS A 83 9.56 3.98 7.07
CA LYS A 83 10.56 3.48 8.03
C LYS A 83 9.90 2.93 9.29
N LEU A 84 8.91 3.63 9.81
CA LEU A 84 8.17 3.22 10.99
C LEU A 84 7.38 1.93 10.72
N GLY A 85 6.67 1.83 9.59
CA GLY A 85 5.95 0.64 9.18
C GLY A 85 6.86 -0.59 9.02
N VAL A 86 8.02 -0.41 8.39
CA VAL A 86 9.04 -1.46 8.25
C VAL A 86 9.54 -1.94 9.62
N LYS A 87 9.83 -1.01 10.54
CA LYS A 87 10.28 -1.34 11.90
C LYS A 87 9.30 -2.24 12.66
N TYR A 88 8.01 -2.04 12.46
CA TYR A 88 6.96 -2.82 13.15
C TYR A 88 6.43 -4.00 12.35
N ALA A 89 6.97 -4.26 11.16
CA ALA A 89 6.60 -5.40 10.32
C ALA A 89 7.08 -6.71 10.97
N LYS A 90 6.22 -7.73 10.97
CA LYS A 90 6.57 -9.08 11.50
C LYS A 90 7.24 -9.96 10.47
N HIS A 91 7.07 -9.66 9.18
CA HIS A 91 7.48 -10.55 8.12
C HIS A 91 8.66 -9.96 7.35
N ASN A 92 9.57 -10.83 6.90
CA ASN A 92 10.75 -10.42 6.13
C ASN A 92 10.41 -9.85 4.74
N TRP A 93 9.25 -10.23 4.19
CA TRP A 93 8.73 -9.62 2.97
C TRP A 93 7.83 -8.46 3.32
N ILE A 94 8.21 -7.28 2.85
CA ILE A 94 7.48 -6.04 3.11
C ILE A 94 7.06 -5.44 1.78
N LEU A 95 5.78 -5.12 1.67
CA LEU A 95 5.21 -4.41 0.54
C LEU A 95 4.71 -3.05 1.03
N THR A 96 5.06 -1.99 0.31
CA THR A 96 4.51 -0.66 0.55
C THR A 96 3.45 -0.35 -0.49
N MET A 97 2.30 0.16 -0.05
CA MET A 97 1.19 0.52 -0.93
C MET A 97 0.56 1.84 -0.50
N ASP A 98 0.17 2.65 -1.47
CA ASP A 98 -0.59 3.87 -1.20
C ASP A 98 -2.09 3.55 -0.96
N ALA A 99 -2.75 4.37 -0.14
CA ALA A 99 -4.15 4.18 0.23
C ALA A 99 -5.14 4.37 -0.94
N ASP A 100 -4.71 5.01 -2.03
CA ASP A 100 -5.53 5.23 -3.23
C ASP A 100 -5.80 3.94 -4.02
N LEU A 101 -5.06 2.86 -3.69
CA LEU A 101 -5.11 1.59 -4.40
C LEU A 101 -4.87 1.75 -5.91
N SER A 102 -3.87 2.56 -6.27
CA SER A 102 -3.37 2.60 -7.66
C SER A 102 -2.97 1.21 -8.16
N VAL A 103 -2.61 0.32 -7.25
CA VAL A 103 -2.45 -1.11 -7.45
C VAL A 103 -3.48 -1.85 -6.59
N ASP A 104 -4.25 -2.75 -7.19
CA ASP A 104 -5.24 -3.54 -6.48
C ASP A 104 -4.57 -4.54 -5.52
N LEU A 105 -5.14 -4.71 -4.32
CA LEU A 105 -4.69 -5.71 -3.34
C LEU A 105 -4.67 -7.14 -3.92
N PHE A 106 -5.63 -7.48 -4.78
CA PHE A 106 -5.69 -8.81 -5.43
C PHE A 106 -4.53 -9.03 -6.41
N GLN A 107 -3.92 -7.95 -6.94
CA GLN A 107 -2.74 -8.05 -7.80
C GLN A 107 -1.54 -8.66 -7.06
N ILE A 108 -1.44 -8.42 -5.75
CA ILE A 108 -0.38 -8.98 -4.90
C ILE A 108 -0.40 -10.52 -4.95
N ILE A 109 -1.59 -11.12 -4.92
CA ILE A 109 -1.74 -12.58 -4.99
C ILE A 109 -1.24 -13.11 -6.33
N LYS A 110 -1.57 -12.39 -7.42
CA LYS A 110 -1.09 -12.75 -8.76
C LYS A 110 0.43 -12.70 -8.85
N TRP A 111 1.05 -11.63 -8.31
CA TRP A 111 2.51 -11.52 -8.29
C TRP A 111 3.16 -12.66 -7.54
N PHE A 112 2.67 -13.00 -6.34
CA PHE A 112 3.25 -14.07 -5.54
C PHE A 112 3.00 -15.48 -6.10
N LYS A 113 2.00 -15.66 -6.96
CA LYS A 113 1.80 -16.92 -7.70
C LYS A 113 2.71 -17.02 -8.92
N ASN A 114 2.90 -15.92 -9.65
CA ASN A 114 3.51 -15.93 -10.96
C ASN A 114 5.03 -15.64 -10.95
N TYR A 115 5.52 -14.97 -9.89
CA TYR A 115 6.92 -14.59 -9.80
C TYR A 115 7.66 -15.37 -8.72
N ARG A 116 8.86 -15.85 -9.05
CA ARG A 116 9.80 -16.43 -8.09
C ARG A 116 10.62 -15.31 -7.45
N PHE A 117 10.10 -14.73 -6.36
CA PHE A 117 10.85 -13.74 -5.60
C PHE A 117 12.05 -14.39 -4.90
N LYS A 118 13.25 -13.90 -5.19
CA LYS A 118 14.50 -14.29 -4.52
C LYS A 118 14.65 -13.50 -3.22
N ASN A 119 15.29 -14.10 -2.21
CA ASN A 119 15.64 -13.38 -0.99
C ASN A 119 16.70 -12.31 -1.29
N ASN A 120 16.74 -11.25 -0.50
CA ASN A 120 17.69 -10.13 -0.58
C ASN A 120 17.57 -9.26 -1.84
N HIS A 121 16.40 -9.23 -2.49
CA HIS A 121 16.14 -8.36 -3.63
C HIS A 121 15.00 -7.38 -3.30
N ALA A 122 15.12 -6.16 -3.79
CA ALA A 122 14.02 -5.20 -3.85
C ALA A 122 13.31 -5.33 -5.21
N TYR A 123 11.99 -5.25 -5.20
CA TYR A 123 11.16 -5.34 -6.40
C TYR A 123 10.32 -4.06 -6.48
N PHE A 124 10.38 -3.40 -7.61
CA PHE A 124 9.66 -2.15 -7.86
C PHE A 124 8.59 -2.37 -8.93
N GLY A 125 7.37 -1.96 -8.64
CA GLY A 125 6.32 -1.89 -9.65
C GLY A 125 6.60 -0.75 -10.62
N SER A 126 6.79 -1.05 -11.89
CA SER A 126 6.98 -0.03 -12.94
C SER A 126 5.70 0.13 -13.75
N ARG A 127 5.26 1.38 -13.94
CA ARG A 127 4.17 1.70 -14.87
C ARG A 127 4.62 1.63 -16.32
N ASN A 128 5.89 1.84 -16.59
CA ASN A 128 6.46 1.85 -17.95
C ASN A 128 6.90 0.45 -18.43
N HIS A 129 6.67 -0.60 -17.64
CA HIS A 129 6.99 -1.95 -18.07
C HIS A 129 6.05 -2.39 -19.21
N PRO A 130 6.54 -3.04 -20.28
CA PRO A 130 5.73 -3.44 -21.45
C PRO A 130 4.48 -4.26 -21.10
N GLN A 131 4.56 -5.09 -20.06
CA GLN A 131 3.45 -5.91 -19.57
C GLN A 131 2.52 -5.19 -18.59
N SER A 132 2.75 -3.91 -18.30
CA SER A 132 1.90 -3.14 -17.39
C SER A 132 0.62 -2.69 -18.09
N THR A 133 -0.53 -3.12 -17.58
CA THR A 133 -1.84 -2.63 -18.04
C THR A 133 -2.23 -1.41 -17.22
N ILE A 134 -2.15 -0.22 -17.84
CA ILE A 134 -2.42 1.03 -17.15
C ILE A 134 -3.60 1.75 -17.82
N LYS A 135 -4.61 2.11 -17.01
CA LYS A 135 -5.65 3.05 -17.42
C LYS A 135 -5.21 4.48 -17.09
N TYR A 136 -4.59 5.15 -18.04
CA TYR A 136 -4.26 6.56 -17.88
C TYR A 136 -5.48 7.45 -18.14
N LYS A 137 -5.65 8.50 -17.32
CA LYS A 137 -6.42 9.65 -17.75
C LYS A 137 -5.58 10.42 -18.79
N TYR A 138 -6.21 10.84 -19.89
CA TYR A 138 -5.55 11.41 -21.08
C TYR A 138 -4.49 12.48 -20.76
N TYR A 139 -4.78 13.41 -19.86
CA TYR A 139 -3.86 14.48 -19.45
C TYR A 139 -2.58 13.98 -18.75
N ARG A 140 -2.62 12.87 -18.00
CA ARG A 140 -1.42 12.27 -17.36
C ARG A 140 -0.47 11.69 -18.40
N LYS A 141 -1.00 11.14 -19.49
CA LYS A 141 -0.19 10.62 -20.60
C LYS A 141 0.57 11.74 -21.31
N LEU A 142 -0.04 12.94 -21.40
CA LEU A 142 0.55 14.12 -21.99
C LEU A 142 1.70 14.66 -21.12
N ILE A 143 1.49 14.81 -19.81
CA ILE A 143 2.52 15.27 -18.86
C ILE A 143 3.72 14.33 -18.82
N CYS A 144 3.51 13.01 -18.81
CA CYS A 144 4.62 12.04 -18.83
C CYS A 144 5.43 12.10 -20.13
N LYS A 145 4.83 12.44 -21.27
CA LYS A 145 5.59 12.67 -22.52
C LYS A 145 6.47 13.92 -22.43
N ILE A 146 5.92 15.04 -21.97
CA ILE A 146 6.66 16.31 -21.85
C ILE A 146 7.85 16.19 -20.88
N THR A 147 7.70 15.47 -19.76
CA THR A 147 8.79 15.30 -18.78
C THR A 147 9.86 14.32 -19.26
N ASN A 148 9.54 13.32 -20.10
CA ASN A 148 10.53 12.40 -20.65
C ASN A 148 11.34 13.04 -21.79
N ASP A 149 10.77 13.95 -22.59
CA ASP A 149 11.50 14.66 -23.65
C ASP A 149 12.55 15.62 -23.08
N GLN A 150 12.37 16.14 -21.86
CA GLN A 150 13.35 17.01 -21.21
C GLN A 150 14.50 16.24 -20.52
N SER A 151 14.40 14.92 -20.33
CA SER A 151 15.45 14.09 -19.72
C SER A 151 16.40 13.44 -20.73
N SER A 152 16.15 13.59 -22.03
CA SER A 152 17.03 13.10 -23.12
C SER A 152 18.05 14.11 -23.62
N GLU A 153 18.10 15.34 -23.04
CA GLU A 153 19.07 16.39 -23.39
C GLU A 153 20.08 16.70 -22.27
N LYS A 154 20.54 15.67 -21.56
CA LYS A 154 21.68 15.82 -20.64
C LYS A 154 22.64 14.66 -20.75
#